data_f23e9e85d7df475bf8e1b397afeaf5ca
#
_entry.id   f23e9e85d7df475bf8e1b397afeaf5ca
#
_cell.length_a   1.000
_cell.length_b   1.000
_cell.length_c   1.000
_cell.angle_alpha   90.00
_cell.angle_beta   90.00
_cell.angle_gamma   90.00
#
_symmetry.space_group_name_H-M   'P 1'
#
loop_
_entity.id
_entity.type
_entity.pdbx_description
1 polymer ?
#
loop_
_entity_poly.entity_id
_entity_poly.type
_entity_poly.pdbx_seq_one_letter_code
_entity_poly.pdbx_strand_id
1 'polypeptide(L)'
;MYNLISFVNIVLLTITLFSFHGISFSQTFSAKGQFVASGLTSNDIPDNWQSYESIIEYIPTLSLAKEISTDKLFDAEWAYHLKRYYAGDSLFNYNENNHRFWVRYSSDKIEARLGLQKIVFGPTQILRPLSWFDTFDLKDPTGQTDGVESFRLRWFPSNNIAVWSWLINNDLDTLSFGGRAEVTSAIGEFGFTYHQDPSQSIQPIGQVGIPVYNSHNRIAVDYRFDGFIGLWNESVLVTSDKSKIRLITIGADYTIPVANGVLLMAESMYISNEYNNTQSDQNFSVFLASLPIGMVHQVMYISQVDWKEDKTYQYLRWSSTYDAYSLNMIISVNPKRNQYDIPANSLPKSLSGFGTGIQFMFIYNH
;
A
#
# COMPACT_ATOMS: atom_id res chain seq x y z
N MET A 1 16.09 24.37 -5.02
CA MET A 1 17.23 24.51 -5.93
C MET A 1 18.42 23.61 -5.55
N TYR A 2 18.69 23.37 -4.27
CA TYR A 2 19.74 22.43 -3.81
C TYR A 2 19.49 20.96 -4.21
N ASN A 3 18.27 20.49 -4.20
CA ASN A 3 17.92 19.09 -4.55
C ASN A 3 18.13 18.75 -6.04
N LEU A 4 18.01 19.72 -6.94
CA LEU A 4 18.18 19.50 -8.38
C LEU A 4 19.66 19.32 -8.76
N ILE A 5 20.56 20.05 -8.11
CA ILE A 5 22.02 19.96 -8.36
C ILE A 5 22.58 18.65 -7.80
N SER A 6 22.12 18.22 -6.62
CA SER A 6 22.47 16.92 -6.04
C SER A 6 21.99 15.75 -6.92
N PHE A 7 20.78 15.86 -7.48
CA PHE A 7 20.20 14.89 -8.40
C PHE A 7 21.00 14.73 -9.69
N VAL A 8 21.33 15.84 -10.36
CA VAL A 8 22.14 15.84 -11.60
C VAL A 8 23.51 15.22 -11.35
N ASN A 9 24.14 15.49 -10.22
CA ASN A 9 25.45 14.92 -9.88
C ASN A 9 25.39 13.41 -9.60
N ILE A 10 24.32 12.91 -8.96
CA ILE A 10 24.12 11.47 -8.73
C ILE A 10 23.85 10.75 -10.07
N VAL A 11 23.01 11.32 -10.93
CA VAL A 11 22.74 10.74 -12.26
C VAL A 11 23.99 10.75 -13.13
N LEU A 12 24.78 11.82 -13.15
CA LEU A 12 26.06 11.89 -13.86
C LEU A 12 27.09 10.90 -13.29
N LEU A 13 27.18 10.74 -11.98
CA LEU A 13 28.06 9.77 -11.33
C LEU A 13 27.64 8.34 -11.67
N THR A 14 26.35 8.07 -11.71
CA THR A 14 25.80 6.75 -12.09
C THR A 14 26.10 6.45 -13.56
N ILE A 15 25.88 7.40 -14.47
CA ILE A 15 26.18 7.24 -15.91
C ILE A 15 27.69 7.05 -16.15
N THR A 16 28.57 7.78 -15.46
CA THR A 16 30.02 7.60 -15.57
C THR A 16 30.49 6.26 -15.00
N LEU A 17 29.93 5.77 -13.91
CA LEU A 17 30.26 4.44 -13.36
C LEU A 17 29.87 3.30 -14.31
N PHE A 18 28.79 3.46 -15.10
CA PHE A 18 28.37 2.47 -16.11
C PHE A 18 29.18 2.50 -17.42
N SER A 19 29.87 3.59 -17.73
CA SER A 19 30.62 3.75 -18.99
C SER A 19 31.96 3.03 -19.01
N PHE A 20 32.50 2.56 -17.89
CA PHE A 20 33.90 2.15 -17.76
C PHE A 20 34.19 0.64 -17.83
N HIS A 21 33.24 -0.25 -18.13
CA HIS A 21 33.57 -1.68 -18.23
C HIS A 21 33.14 -2.28 -19.56
N GLY A 22 34.12 -2.53 -20.41
CA GLY A 22 34.01 -3.20 -21.71
C GLY A 22 33.76 -4.73 -21.60
N ILE A 23 32.89 -5.19 -20.71
CA ILE A 23 32.41 -6.57 -20.66
C ILE A 23 30.94 -6.53 -21.08
N SER A 24 30.65 -7.22 -22.19
CA SER A 24 29.31 -7.27 -22.81
C SER A 24 28.31 -8.12 -21.99
N PHE A 25 27.90 -7.62 -20.84
CA PHE A 25 26.74 -8.18 -20.13
C PHE A 25 25.44 -7.51 -20.63
N SER A 26 24.34 -8.25 -20.62
CA SER A 26 23.04 -7.75 -21.04
C SER A 26 22.64 -6.53 -20.19
N GLN A 27 22.39 -5.40 -20.86
CA GLN A 27 21.87 -4.19 -20.26
C GLN A 27 20.50 -3.92 -20.86
N THR A 28 19.48 -3.76 -20.00
CA THR A 28 18.13 -3.46 -20.41
C THR A 28 17.69 -2.12 -19.87
N PHE A 29 17.27 -1.23 -20.76
CA PHE A 29 16.60 0.01 -20.43
C PHE A 29 15.11 -0.14 -20.74
N SER A 30 14.24 0.29 -19.84
CA SER A 30 12.79 0.26 -20.00
C SER A 30 12.19 1.60 -19.63
N ALA A 31 11.31 2.11 -20.49
CA ALA A 31 10.46 3.26 -20.21
C ALA A 31 9.00 2.79 -20.23
N LYS A 32 8.28 3.05 -19.17
CA LYS A 32 6.86 2.66 -18.95
C LYS A 32 6.11 3.84 -18.38
N GLY A 33 4.79 3.75 -18.37
CA GLY A 33 3.98 4.74 -17.69
C GLY A 33 2.59 4.20 -17.38
N GLN A 34 1.98 4.74 -16.32
CA GLN A 34 0.58 4.53 -16.01
C GLN A 34 -0.13 5.89 -16.04
N PHE A 35 -1.13 6.01 -16.91
CA PHE A 35 -2.04 7.15 -16.95
C PHE A 35 -3.38 6.75 -16.37
N VAL A 36 -3.95 7.61 -15.53
CA VAL A 36 -5.26 7.40 -14.89
C VAL A 36 -6.11 8.63 -15.10
N ALA A 37 -7.35 8.42 -15.52
CA ALA A 37 -8.40 9.44 -15.53
C ALA A 37 -9.63 8.89 -14.83
N SER A 38 -10.16 9.62 -13.85
CA SER A 38 -11.38 9.20 -13.16
C SER A 38 -12.33 10.36 -12.90
N GLY A 39 -13.63 10.05 -12.88
CA GLY A 39 -14.70 10.95 -12.48
C GLY A 39 -15.58 10.30 -11.44
N LEU A 40 -16.00 11.06 -10.44
CA LEU A 40 -16.75 10.60 -9.27
C LEU A 40 -17.87 11.59 -8.95
N THR A 41 -19.02 11.05 -8.58
CA THR A 41 -20.14 11.82 -7.98
C THR A 41 -20.78 11.01 -6.86
N SER A 42 -21.56 11.68 -6.01
CA SER A 42 -22.29 11.05 -4.89
C SER A 42 -23.70 11.63 -4.79
N ASN A 43 -24.60 10.90 -4.15
CA ASN A 43 -25.97 11.35 -3.90
C ASN A 43 -26.15 12.10 -2.56
N ASP A 44 -25.12 12.12 -1.71
CA ASP A 44 -25.15 12.78 -0.39
C ASP A 44 -23.99 13.80 -0.33
N ILE A 45 -24.12 14.85 -1.15
CA ILE A 45 -23.10 15.88 -1.30
C ILE A 45 -23.23 16.89 -0.17
N PRO A 46 -22.19 17.18 0.62
CA PRO A 46 -22.23 18.19 1.66
C PRO A 46 -22.54 19.58 1.07
N ASP A 47 -23.22 20.41 1.86
CA ASP A 47 -23.46 21.82 1.50
C ASP A 47 -22.13 22.51 1.20
N ASN A 48 -22.10 23.31 0.14
CA ASN A 48 -20.91 24.01 -0.37
C ASN A 48 -19.80 23.11 -0.98
N TRP A 49 -20.06 21.82 -1.19
CA TRP A 49 -19.15 20.96 -1.95
C TRP A 49 -19.57 20.92 -3.43
N GLN A 50 -18.62 20.61 -4.32
CA GLN A 50 -18.91 20.45 -5.75
C GLN A 50 -19.64 19.11 -6.00
N SER A 51 -20.48 19.08 -7.04
CA SER A 51 -21.30 17.90 -7.37
C SER A 51 -20.53 16.73 -7.97
N TYR A 52 -19.32 16.97 -8.44
CA TYR A 52 -18.44 15.94 -8.97
C TYR A 52 -16.97 16.26 -8.70
N GLU A 53 -16.16 15.22 -8.68
CA GLU A 53 -14.71 15.27 -8.61
C GLU A 53 -14.11 14.56 -9.81
N SER A 54 -12.95 15.00 -10.26
CA SER A 54 -12.16 14.26 -11.25
C SER A 54 -10.69 14.24 -10.89
N ILE A 55 -10.01 13.17 -11.30
CA ILE A 55 -8.59 12.96 -11.08
C ILE A 55 -7.94 12.66 -12.42
N ILE A 56 -6.85 13.35 -12.69
CA ILE A 56 -5.91 13.01 -13.77
C ILE A 56 -4.57 12.74 -13.14
N GLU A 57 -4.00 11.56 -13.43
CA GLU A 57 -2.76 11.10 -12.82
C GLU A 57 -1.87 10.46 -13.88
N TYR A 58 -0.57 10.69 -13.78
CA TYR A 58 0.42 10.05 -14.65
C TYR A 58 1.68 9.71 -13.87
N ILE A 59 2.14 8.46 -14.01
CA ILE A 59 3.34 7.95 -13.36
C ILE A 59 4.28 7.40 -14.44
N PRO A 60 5.13 8.26 -15.07
CA PRO A 60 6.23 7.79 -15.91
C PRO A 60 7.27 7.06 -15.06
N THR A 61 7.78 5.94 -15.57
CA THR A 61 8.76 5.09 -14.92
C THR A 61 9.89 4.75 -15.88
N LEU A 62 11.13 5.00 -15.46
CA LEU A 62 12.34 4.60 -16.14
C LEU A 62 13.07 3.56 -15.31
N SER A 63 13.46 2.47 -15.93
CA SER A 63 14.19 1.39 -15.27
C SER A 63 15.44 1.01 -16.07
N LEU A 64 16.50 0.73 -15.34
CA LEU A 64 17.77 0.22 -15.87
C LEU A 64 18.10 -1.08 -15.14
N ALA A 65 18.44 -2.13 -15.87
CA ALA A 65 18.93 -3.38 -15.31
C ALA A 65 20.22 -3.79 -16.02
N LYS A 66 21.23 -4.22 -15.26
CA LYS A 66 22.53 -4.68 -15.77
C LYS A 66 22.94 -5.94 -15.03
N GLU A 67 23.11 -7.02 -15.78
CA GLU A 67 23.76 -8.22 -15.26
C GLU A 67 25.26 -7.96 -15.08
N ILE A 68 25.77 -8.21 -13.88
CA ILE A 68 27.20 -8.11 -13.53
C ILE A 68 27.87 -9.47 -13.72
N SER A 69 27.18 -10.53 -13.37
CA SER A 69 27.54 -11.93 -13.60
C SER A 69 26.26 -12.77 -13.63
N THR A 70 26.38 -14.07 -13.89
CA THR A 70 25.27 -15.00 -14.04
C THR A 70 24.27 -14.98 -12.86
N ASP A 71 24.75 -14.62 -11.67
CA ASP A 71 23.99 -14.62 -10.40
C ASP A 71 23.88 -13.22 -9.75
N LYS A 72 24.36 -12.16 -10.43
CA LYS A 72 24.42 -10.80 -9.86
C LYS A 72 23.82 -9.77 -10.78
N LEU A 73 22.85 -9.06 -10.26
CA LEU A 73 22.13 -8.01 -10.96
C LEU A 73 22.28 -6.67 -10.22
N PHE A 74 22.53 -5.63 -10.99
CA PHE A 74 22.34 -4.25 -10.53
C PHE A 74 21.21 -3.64 -11.32
N ASP A 75 20.25 -3.03 -10.63
CA ASP A 75 19.15 -2.31 -11.26
C ASP A 75 18.80 -1.03 -10.51
N ALA A 76 18.13 -0.14 -11.22
CA ALA A 76 17.68 1.15 -10.73
C ALA A 76 16.33 1.50 -11.35
N GLU A 77 15.52 2.23 -10.61
CA GLU A 77 14.22 2.72 -11.06
C GLU A 77 14.01 4.16 -10.61
N TRP A 78 13.48 4.95 -11.52
CA TRP A 78 12.93 6.27 -11.23
C TRP A 78 11.52 6.36 -11.77
N ALA A 79 10.59 6.75 -10.91
CA ALA A 79 9.22 7.05 -11.27
C ALA A 79 8.80 8.37 -10.64
N TYR A 80 8.08 9.18 -11.40
CA TYR A 80 7.59 10.47 -10.96
C TYR A 80 6.06 10.50 -10.96
N HIS A 81 5.45 11.06 -9.93
CA HIS A 81 4.01 11.09 -9.76
C HIS A 81 3.47 12.48 -10.04
N LEU A 82 2.65 12.59 -11.07
CA LEU A 82 1.93 13.80 -11.45
C LEU A 82 0.43 13.56 -11.21
N LYS A 83 -0.19 14.28 -10.30
CA LYS A 83 -1.61 14.13 -9.98
C LYS A 83 -2.31 15.48 -9.86
N ARG A 84 -3.48 15.57 -10.46
CA ARG A 84 -4.36 16.74 -10.43
C ARG A 84 -5.73 16.32 -9.93
N TYR A 85 -6.22 17.03 -8.93
CA TYR A 85 -7.56 16.84 -8.36
C TYR A 85 -8.42 18.05 -8.72
N TYR A 86 -9.56 17.79 -9.29
CA TYR A 86 -10.55 18.80 -9.60
C TYR A 86 -11.82 18.57 -8.79
N ALA A 87 -12.35 19.64 -8.20
CA ALA A 87 -13.67 19.70 -7.59
C ALA A 87 -14.54 20.58 -8.50
N GLY A 88 -15.50 19.98 -9.22
CA GLY A 88 -16.13 20.63 -10.37
C GLY A 88 -15.07 20.99 -11.43
N ASP A 89 -15.14 22.21 -11.92
CA ASP A 89 -14.21 22.72 -12.95
C ASP A 89 -12.93 23.34 -12.34
N SER A 90 -12.80 23.37 -11.02
CA SER A 90 -11.70 24.03 -10.34
C SER A 90 -10.63 23.03 -9.91
N LEU A 91 -9.36 23.37 -10.17
CA LEU A 91 -8.24 22.63 -9.63
C LEU A 91 -8.21 22.81 -8.10
N PHE A 92 -8.53 21.75 -7.38
CA PHE A 92 -8.60 21.74 -5.91
C PHE A 92 -7.26 21.45 -5.25
N ASN A 93 -6.51 20.50 -5.83
CA ASN A 93 -5.22 20.08 -5.30
C ASN A 93 -4.36 19.46 -6.40
N TYR A 94 -3.05 19.48 -6.20
CA TYR A 94 -2.11 18.78 -7.08
C TYR A 94 -0.99 18.15 -6.27
N ASN A 95 -0.43 17.08 -6.79
CA ASN A 95 0.74 16.41 -6.24
C ASN A 95 1.78 16.18 -7.34
N GLU A 96 3.01 16.54 -7.06
CA GLU A 96 4.16 16.35 -7.95
C GLU A 96 5.36 15.94 -7.12
N ASN A 97 5.68 14.65 -7.12
CA ASN A 97 6.76 14.11 -6.32
C ASN A 97 7.41 12.89 -6.97
N ASN A 98 8.59 12.50 -6.46
CA ASN A 98 9.15 11.21 -6.79
C ASN A 98 8.25 10.10 -6.20
N HIS A 99 7.82 9.18 -7.04
CA HIS A 99 7.05 8.01 -6.66
C HIS A 99 7.96 6.84 -6.29
N ARG A 100 9.06 6.67 -7.06
CA ARG A 100 10.14 5.72 -6.82
C ARG A 100 11.45 6.37 -7.23
N PHE A 101 12.49 6.09 -6.47
CA PHE A 101 13.85 6.49 -6.81
C PHE A 101 14.83 5.64 -6.01
N TRP A 102 15.23 4.53 -6.59
CA TRP A 102 16.07 3.57 -5.88
C TRP A 102 17.07 2.88 -6.79
N VAL A 103 18.13 2.36 -6.16
CA VAL A 103 19.11 1.45 -6.74
C VAL A 103 19.12 0.16 -5.96
N ARG A 104 19.35 -0.97 -6.65
CA ARG A 104 19.40 -2.30 -6.05
C ARG A 104 20.57 -3.10 -6.57
N TYR A 105 21.23 -3.80 -5.67
CA TYR A 105 22.11 -4.92 -5.95
C TYR A 105 21.44 -6.21 -5.46
N SER A 106 21.44 -7.23 -6.28
CA SER A 106 20.92 -8.55 -5.92
C SER A 106 21.84 -9.68 -6.36
N SER A 107 21.90 -10.71 -5.55
CA SER A 107 22.55 -12.00 -5.80
C SER A 107 21.68 -13.11 -5.22
N ASP A 108 22.06 -14.37 -5.38
CA ASP A 108 21.32 -15.53 -4.86
C ASP A 108 21.03 -15.45 -3.35
N LYS A 109 21.92 -14.81 -2.58
CA LYS A 109 21.82 -14.77 -1.12
C LYS A 109 21.53 -13.42 -0.53
N ILE A 110 21.70 -12.33 -1.28
CA ILE A 110 21.62 -10.98 -0.73
C ILE A 110 20.94 -10.06 -1.74
N GLU A 111 19.99 -9.26 -1.26
CA GLU A 111 19.45 -8.11 -1.95
C GLU A 111 19.66 -6.87 -1.08
N ALA A 112 20.33 -5.86 -1.61
CA ALA A 112 20.46 -4.55 -0.97
C ALA A 112 19.80 -3.48 -1.84
N ARG A 113 18.93 -2.66 -1.27
CA ARG A 113 18.24 -1.58 -1.98
C ARG A 113 18.33 -0.28 -1.20
N LEU A 114 18.62 0.82 -1.89
CA LEU A 114 18.74 2.16 -1.32
C LEU A 114 17.88 3.15 -2.10
N GLY A 115 17.15 4.00 -1.39
CA GLY A 115 16.36 5.11 -1.93
C GLY A 115 14.87 4.99 -1.63
N LEU A 116 14.05 5.76 -2.35
CA LEU A 116 12.59 5.77 -2.23
C LEU A 116 11.99 4.51 -2.84
N GLN A 117 11.55 3.59 -2.00
CA GLN A 117 11.13 2.25 -2.40
C GLN A 117 9.88 1.79 -1.66
N LYS A 118 9.14 0.87 -2.29
CA LYS A 118 8.02 0.17 -1.66
C LYS A 118 8.55 -0.89 -0.68
N ILE A 119 8.00 -0.88 0.56
CA ILE A 119 8.18 -1.94 1.55
C ILE A 119 6.79 -2.42 1.99
N VAL A 120 6.44 -3.65 1.63
CA VAL A 120 5.16 -4.27 1.96
C VAL A 120 5.43 -5.68 2.47
N PHE A 121 4.77 -6.06 3.53
CA PHE A 121 4.81 -7.40 4.09
C PHE A 121 3.51 -7.72 4.84
N GLY A 122 3.35 -8.98 5.23
CA GLY A 122 2.15 -9.49 5.88
C GLY A 122 1.13 -10.10 4.90
N PRO A 123 0.34 -11.08 5.34
CA PRO A 123 -0.60 -11.84 4.51
C PRO A 123 -1.99 -11.20 4.37
N THR A 124 -2.39 -10.28 5.26
CA THR A 124 -3.73 -9.67 5.22
C THR A 124 -3.92 -8.79 4.00
N GLN A 125 -5.14 -8.76 3.47
CA GLN A 125 -5.45 -8.12 2.20
C GLN A 125 -6.14 -6.76 2.37
N ILE A 126 -7.06 -6.64 3.33
CA ILE A 126 -7.87 -5.43 3.54
C ILE A 126 -7.63 -4.83 4.93
N LEU A 127 -7.78 -5.62 6.00
CA LEU A 127 -7.54 -5.17 7.36
C LEU A 127 -6.09 -5.45 7.77
N ARG A 128 -5.18 -4.55 7.39
CA ARG A 128 -3.72 -4.75 7.37
C ARG A 128 -3.00 -4.10 8.56
N PRO A 129 -2.81 -4.80 9.69
CA PRO A 129 -2.03 -4.29 10.84
C PRO A 129 -0.56 -4.01 10.51
N LEU A 130 0.03 -4.77 9.57
CA LEU A 130 1.41 -4.64 9.12
C LEU A 130 1.64 -3.63 7.98
N SER A 131 0.63 -2.84 7.62
CA SER A 131 0.77 -1.71 6.68
C SER A 131 1.51 -0.53 7.34
N TRP A 132 2.81 -0.72 7.61
CA TRP A 132 3.61 0.28 8.31
C TRP A 132 4.29 1.28 7.38
N PHE A 133 4.56 0.87 6.14
CA PHE A 133 5.40 1.62 5.19
C PHE A 133 4.76 1.70 3.80
N ASP A 134 3.49 1.35 3.70
CA ASP A 134 2.75 1.37 2.45
C ASP A 134 1.32 1.88 2.64
N THR A 135 0.72 2.33 1.54
CA THR A 135 -0.68 2.77 1.45
C THR A 135 -1.50 1.85 0.54
N PHE A 136 -1.07 0.58 0.41
CA PHE A 136 -1.75 -0.38 -0.45
C PHE A 136 -3.22 -0.55 -0.04
N ASP A 137 -4.12 -0.36 -0.99
CA ASP A 137 -5.56 -0.59 -0.84
C ASP A 137 -6.05 -1.51 -1.97
N LEU A 138 -6.61 -2.66 -1.62
CA LEU A 138 -7.18 -3.61 -2.59
C LEU A 138 -8.36 -3.01 -3.38
N LYS A 139 -9.00 -1.98 -2.84
CA LYS A 139 -10.09 -1.27 -3.52
C LYS A 139 -9.58 -0.36 -4.63
N ASP A 140 -8.33 0.09 -4.58
CA ASP A 140 -7.74 0.92 -5.61
C ASP A 140 -7.30 0.08 -6.82
N PRO A 141 -7.96 0.26 -8.01
CA PRO A 141 -7.61 -0.52 -9.19
C PRO A 141 -6.26 -0.11 -9.82
N THR A 142 -5.65 1.00 -9.43
CA THR A 142 -4.35 1.42 -9.95
C THR A 142 -3.20 0.55 -9.41
N GLY A 143 -3.40 -0.08 -8.24
CA GLY A 143 -2.38 -0.88 -7.55
C GLY A 143 -1.17 -0.08 -7.06
N GLN A 144 -1.28 1.25 -7.10
CA GLN A 144 -0.21 2.14 -6.64
C GLN A 144 -0.18 2.22 -5.12
N THR A 145 0.99 2.44 -4.58
CA THR A 145 1.19 2.65 -3.13
C THR A 145 2.39 3.55 -2.93
N ASP A 146 2.37 4.34 -1.88
CA ASP A 146 3.51 5.17 -1.51
C ASP A 146 4.73 4.33 -1.16
N GLY A 147 5.89 4.96 -1.23
CA GLY A 147 7.17 4.39 -0.83
C GLY A 147 7.75 5.14 0.36
N VAL A 148 8.84 4.59 0.89
CA VAL A 148 9.63 5.20 1.95
C VAL A 148 11.09 5.32 1.55
N GLU A 149 11.73 6.41 1.92
CA GLU A 149 13.17 6.57 1.77
C GLU A 149 13.90 5.65 2.76
N SER A 150 14.61 4.67 2.22
CA SER A 150 15.19 3.64 3.08
C SER A 150 16.41 2.98 2.47
N PHE A 151 17.26 2.45 3.35
CA PHE A 151 18.18 1.37 3.02
C PHE A 151 17.56 0.07 3.52
N ARG A 152 17.42 -0.93 2.64
CA ARG A 152 16.91 -2.27 2.96
C ARG A 152 17.90 -3.33 2.53
N LEU A 153 18.20 -4.25 3.43
CA LEU A 153 18.99 -5.45 3.18
C LEU A 153 18.11 -6.68 3.40
N ARG A 154 18.11 -7.60 2.45
CA ARG A 154 17.53 -8.94 2.59
C ARG A 154 18.63 -9.97 2.45
N TRP A 155 18.65 -10.92 3.36
CA TRP A 155 19.57 -12.04 3.38
C TRP A 155 18.78 -13.35 3.34
N PHE A 156 19.18 -14.25 2.47
CA PHE A 156 18.58 -15.56 2.24
C PHE A 156 19.56 -16.66 2.65
N PRO A 157 19.67 -17.01 3.96
CA PRO A 157 20.59 -18.05 4.44
C PRO A 157 20.25 -19.43 3.88
N SER A 158 18.98 -19.69 3.61
CA SER A 158 18.47 -20.87 2.94
C SER A 158 17.23 -20.53 2.11
N ASN A 159 16.75 -21.49 1.30
CA ASN A 159 15.54 -21.29 0.48
C ASN A 159 14.26 -21.08 1.32
N ASN A 160 14.28 -21.46 2.59
CA ASN A 160 13.12 -21.42 3.47
C ASN A 160 13.20 -20.28 4.50
N ILE A 161 14.29 -19.51 4.53
CA ILE A 161 14.50 -18.45 5.50
C ILE A 161 14.91 -17.16 4.78
N ALA A 162 14.22 -16.08 5.07
CA ALA A 162 14.60 -14.74 4.66
C ALA A 162 14.70 -13.82 5.90
N VAL A 163 15.77 -13.04 5.96
CA VAL A 163 15.99 -12.05 7.01
C VAL A 163 16.11 -10.68 6.37
N TRP A 164 15.32 -9.73 6.81
CA TRP A 164 15.31 -8.36 6.35
C TRP A 164 15.83 -7.44 7.44
N SER A 165 16.50 -6.37 7.05
CA SER A 165 16.78 -5.24 7.92
C SER A 165 16.58 -3.96 7.12
N TRP A 166 16.19 -2.88 7.80
CA TRP A 166 16.00 -1.58 7.19
C TRP A 166 16.34 -0.43 8.11
N LEU A 167 16.77 0.65 7.48
CA LEU A 167 16.85 1.99 8.05
C LEU A 167 15.93 2.86 7.21
N ILE A 168 15.01 3.57 7.82
CA ILE A 168 14.04 4.42 7.15
C ILE A 168 14.25 5.85 7.60
N ASN A 169 14.40 6.76 6.64
CA ASN A 169 14.33 8.19 6.87
C ASN A 169 12.86 8.60 6.82
N ASN A 170 12.30 9.06 7.93
CA ASN A 170 10.94 9.54 7.97
C ASN A 170 10.86 11.03 7.63
N ASP A 171 9.64 11.55 7.40
CA ASP A 171 9.38 12.95 7.02
C ASP A 171 9.84 13.99 8.07
N LEU A 172 10.33 13.54 9.21
CA LEU A 172 10.80 14.36 10.35
C LEU A 172 12.32 14.36 10.48
N ASP A 173 13.03 13.93 9.43
CA ASP A 173 14.49 13.80 9.41
C ASP A 173 15.04 12.93 10.57
N THR A 174 14.24 11.95 11.02
CA THR A 174 14.67 10.96 12.01
C THR A 174 14.83 9.59 11.37
N LEU A 175 15.88 8.85 11.79
CA LEU A 175 16.11 7.50 11.31
C LEU A 175 15.38 6.50 12.22
N SER A 176 14.49 5.76 11.64
CA SER A 176 13.87 4.60 12.25
C SER A 176 14.51 3.31 11.70
N PHE A 177 14.48 2.24 12.48
CA PHE A 177 15.10 0.99 12.08
C PHE A 177 14.30 -0.22 12.51
N GLY A 178 14.52 -1.32 11.81
CA GLY A 178 13.85 -2.57 12.12
C GLY A 178 14.36 -3.74 11.31
N GLY A 179 13.68 -4.86 11.49
CA GLY A 179 13.96 -6.08 10.76
C GLY A 179 12.80 -7.05 10.80
N ARG A 180 12.87 -8.04 9.90
CA ARG A 180 11.90 -9.11 9.76
C ARG A 180 12.61 -10.42 9.49
N ALA A 181 12.16 -11.48 10.14
CA ALA A 181 12.53 -12.85 9.82
C ALA A 181 11.31 -13.58 9.26
N GLU A 182 11.49 -14.30 8.17
CA GLU A 182 10.46 -15.11 7.52
C GLU A 182 10.93 -16.55 7.43
N VAL A 183 10.05 -17.48 7.76
CA VAL A 183 10.31 -18.92 7.67
C VAL A 183 9.17 -19.60 6.95
N THR A 184 9.47 -20.26 5.83
CA THR A 184 8.52 -21.08 5.08
C THR A 184 8.72 -22.56 5.46
N SER A 185 7.62 -23.23 5.77
CA SER A 185 7.61 -24.64 6.16
C SER A 185 6.41 -25.38 5.53
N ALA A 186 6.35 -26.70 5.70
CA ALA A 186 5.22 -27.51 5.22
C ALA A 186 3.88 -27.16 5.90
N ILE A 187 3.91 -26.53 7.07
CA ILE A 187 2.73 -26.11 7.82
C ILE A 187 2.39 -24.63 7.64
N GLY A 188 3.09 -23.92 6.75
CA GLY A 188 2.81 -22.52 6.43
C GLY A 188 4.03 -21.62 6.54
N GLU A 189 3.78 -20.33 6.34
CA GLU A 189 4.75 -19.25 6.39
C GLU A 189 4.58 -18.46 7.68
N PHE A 190 5.70 -18.17 8.35
CA PHE A 190 5.75 -17.42 9.60
C PHE A 190 6.57 -16.17 9.41
N GLY A 191 6.10 -15.05 9.90
CA GLY A 191 6.82 -13.79 9.94
C GLY A 191 6.95 -13.26 11.36
N PHE A 192 8.13 -12.73 11.68
CA PHE A 192 8.38 -11.97 12.90
C PHE A 192 8.98 -10.62 12.51
N THR A 193 8.39 -9.52 12.96
CA THR A 193 8.80 -8.17 12.59
C THR A 193 9.00 -7.30 13.83
N TYR A 194 10.08 -6.54 13.84
CA TYR A 194 10.36 -5.52 14.84
C TYR A 194 10.69 -4.20 14.16
N HIS A 195 10.21 -3.09 14.72
CA HIS A 195 10.56 -1.75 14.26
C HIS A 195 10.57 -0.77 15.44
N GLN A 196 11.58 0.09 15.46
CA GLN A 196 11.69 1.19 16.41
C GLN A 196 11.66 2.52 15.67
N ASP A 197 10.76 3.41 16.08
CA ASP A 197 10.67 4.77 15.58
C ASP A 197 10.93 5.74 16.73
N PRO A 198 12.05 6.48 16.70
CA PRO A 198 12.42 7.42 17.74
C PRO A 198 11.76 8.79 17.60
N SER A 199 10.95 9.02 16.57
CA SER A 199 10.35 10.33 16.31
C SER A 199 9.43 10.78 17.47
N GLN A 200 9.41 12.10 17.72
CA GLN A 200 8.63 12.70 18.80
C GLN A 200 7.28 13.24 18.33
N SER A 201 6.88 12.96 17.09
CA SER A 201 5.63 13.45 16.54
C SER A 201 4.51 12.40 16.62
N ILE A 202 3.29 12.86 16.36
CA ILE A 202 2.12 11.99 16.22
C ILE A 202 2.17 11.31 14.85
N GLN A 203 2.15 10.00 14.84
CA GLN A 203 2.11 9.21 13.61
C GLN A 203 0.86 8.33 13.56
N PRO A 204 0.12 8.30 12.44
CA PRO A 204 -0.94 7.33 12.25
C PRO A 204 -0.35 5.94 11.98
N ILE A 205 -0.88 4.90 12.62
CA ILE A 205 -0.48 3.52 12.37
C ILE A 205 -1.60 2.74 11.71
N GLY A 206 -1.21 1.98 10.69
CA GLY A 206 -2.09 1.13 9.90
C GLY A 206 -3.09 1.93 9.08
N GLN A 207 -3.86 1.23 8.27
CA GLN A 207 -4.91 1.85 7.43
C GLN A 207 -6.02 2.52 8.26
N VAL A 208 -6.19 2.11 9.52
CA VAL A 208 -7.19 2.70 10.44
C VAL A 208 -6.74 4.06 10.97
N GLY A 209 -5.47 4.42 10.78
CA GLY A 209 -4.94 5.73 11.14
C GLY A 209 -4.92 6.00 12.64
N ILE A 210 -4.64 4.98 13.47
CA ILE A 210 -4.59 5.14 14.93
C ILE A 210 -3.40 6.01 15.29
N PRO A 211 -3.59 7.16 15.97
CA PRO A 211 -2.48 8.03 16.32
C PRO A 211 -1.61 7.40 17.41
N VAL A 212 -0.31 7.34 17.15
CA VAL A 212 0.71 7.01 18.17
C VAL A 212 1.50 8.27 18.50
N TYR A 213 1.65 8.50 19.78
CA TYR A 213 2.32 9.68 20.31
C TYR A 213 3.75 9.32 20.73
N ASN A 214 4.71 10.13 20.33
CA ASN A 214 6.12 10.00 20.70
C ASN A 214 6.83 8.75 20.14
N SER A 215 8.07 8.58 20.54
CA SER A 215 8.89 7.41 20.23
C SER A 215 8.17 6.11 20.61
N HIS A 216 8.24 5.13 19.72
CA HIS A 216 7.51 3.88 19.92
C HIS A 216 8.22 2.68 19.28
N ASN A 217 7.89 1.50 19.80
CA ASN A 217 8.31 0.23 19.28
C ASN A 217 7.10 -0.51 18.71
N ARG A 218 7.30 -1.22 17.61
CA ARG A 218 6.32 -2.10 16.95
C ARG A 218 6.87 -3.50 16.90
N ILE A 219 6.10 -4.48 17.38
CA ILE A 219 6.42 -5.91 17.29
C ILE A 219 5.24 -6.57 16.59
N ALA A 220 5.52 -7.46 15.66
CA ALA A 220 4.48 -8.19 14.96
C ALA A 220 4.86 -9.65 14.75
N VAL A 221 3.83 -10.48 14.74
CA VAL A 221 3.89 -11.88 14.31
C VAL A 221 2.80 -12.08 13.27
N ASP A 222 3.13 -12.76 12.20
CA ASP A 222 2.17 -13.15 11.18
C ASP A 222 2.35 -14.59 10.75
N TYR A 223 1.27 -15.15 10.23
CA TYR A 223 1.19 -16.52 9.76
C TYR A 223 0.30 -16.61 8.54
N ARG A 224 0.68 -17.45 7.59
CA ARG A 224 -0.12 -17.81 6.43
C ARG A 224 -0.02 -19.31 6.14
N PHE A 225 -1.17 -19.88 5.88
CA PHE A 225 -1.31 -21.25 5.41
C PHE A 225 -2.14 -21.27 4.13
N ASP A 226 -1.59 -21.84 3.07
CA ASP A 226 -2.26 -22.03 1.78
C ASP A 226 -2.52 -23.54 1.61
N GLY A 227 -3.76 -23.96 1.87
CA GLY A 227 -4.23 -25.32 1.71
C GLY A 227 -5.52 -25.37 0.90
N PHE A 228 -6.44 -26.27 1.26
CA PHE A 228 -7.80 -26.29 0.72
C PHE A 228 -8.54 -24.98 1.01
N ILE A 229 -8.29 -24.42 2.16
CA ILE A 229 -8.70 -23.07 2.57
C ILE A 229 -7.42 -22.30 2.86
N GLY A 230 -7.29 -21.07 2.33
CA GLY A 230 -6.25 -20.14 2.77
C GLY A 230 -6.61 -19.60 4.16
N LEU A 231 -5.62 -19.54 5.06
CA LEU A 231 -5.77 -19.01 6.43
C LEU A 231 -4.61 -18.09 6.73
N TRP A 232 -4.86 -16.96 7.40
CA TRP A 232 -3.81 -16.07 7.85
C TRP A 232 -4.14 -15.33 9.14
N ASN A 233 -3.10 -14.87 9.79
CA ASN A 233 -3.15 -13.99 10.95
C ASN A 233 -2.08 -12.92 10.85
N GLU A 234 -2.39 -11.71 11.30
CA GLU A 234 -1.43 -10.67 11.66
C GLU A 234 -1.73 -10.17 13.06
N SER A 235 -0.73 -10.15 13.92
CA SER A 235 -0.81 -9.65 15.29
C SER A 235 0.28 -8.64 15.54
N VAL A 236 -0.10 -7.41 15.87
CA VAL A 236 0.79 -6.26 16.07
C VAL A 236 0.61 -5.68 17.45
N LEU A 237 1.72 -5.39 18.11
CA LEU A 237 1.80 -4.63 19.35
C LEU A 237 2.63 -3.37 19.11
N VAL A 238 2.04 -2.20 19.37
CA VAL A 238 2.73 -0.92 19.38
C VAL A 238 2.79 -0.40 20.80
N THR A 239 3.97 0.00 21.24
CA THR A 239 4.20 0.51 22.61
C THR A 239 4.95 1.83 22.58
N SER A 240 4.43 2.83 23.28
CA SER A 240 5.10 4.09 23.59
C SER A 240 4.97 4.38 25.08
N ASP A 241 5.53 5.48 25.55
CA ASP A 241 5.44 5.87 26.98
C ASP A 241 4.00 6.04 27.48
N LYS A 242 3.06 6.42 26.60
CA LYS A 242 1.68 6.77 26.94
C LYS A 242 0.63 5.92 26.29
N SER A 243 0.99 5.11 25.28
CA SER A 243 0.04 4.31 24.53
C SER A 243 0.50 2.88 24.32
N LYS A 244 -0.46 1.97 24.32
CA LYS A 244 -0.28 0.57 23.98
C LYS A 244 -1.42 0.17 23.05
N ILE A 245 -1.07 -0.18 21.81
CA ILE A 245 -2.04 -0.54 20.78
C ILE A 245 -1.81 -1.98 20.40
N ARG A 246 -2.88 -2.76 20.40
CA ARG A 246 -2.89 -4.14 19.91
C ARG A 246 -3.82 -4.22 18.71
N LEU A 247 -3.32 -4.77 17.62
CA LEU A 247 -4.11 -5.05 16.41
C LEU A 247 -3.96 -6.54 16.13
N ILE A 248 -5.07 -7.24 15.97
CA ILE A 248 -5.07 -8.67 15.64
C ILE A 248 -6.07 -8.87 14.50
N THR A 249 -5.57 -9.31 13.35
CA THR A 249 -6.39 -9.68 12.20
C THR A 249 -6.27 -11.17 11.95
N ILE A 250 -7.40 -11.82 11.73
CA ILE A 250 -7.49 -13.18 11.23
C ILE A 250 -8.28 -13.15 9.92
N GLY A 251 -7.91 -13.98 8.99
CA GLY A 251 -8.60 -14.07 7.71
C GLY A 251 -8.57 -15.47 7.11
N ALA A 252 -9.50 -15.69 6.20
CA ALA A 252 -9.60 -16.92 5.43
C ALA A 252 -10.10 -16.62 4.02
N ASP A 253 -9.68 -17.44 3.05
CA ASP A 253 -10.25 -17.44 1.72
C ASP A 253 -10.53 -18.85 1.19
N TYR A 254 -11.44 -18.89 0.22
CA TYR A 254 -11.76 -20.09 -0.50
C TYR A 254 -12.24 -19.75 -1.92
N THR A 255 -11.75 -20.45 -2.91
CA THR A 255 -12.23 -20.33 -4.27
C THR A 255 -13.23 -21.44 -4.59
N ILE A 256 -14.51 -21.07 -4.77
CA ILE A 256 -15.56 -21.99 -5.19
C ILE A 256 -15.34 -22.32 -6.68
N PRO A 257 -15.22 -23.60 -7.07
CA PRO A 257 -14.92 -24.00 -8.45
C PRO A 257 -16.19 -23.96 -9.35
N VAL A 258 -16.82 -22.78 -9.44
CA VAL A 258 -17.98 -22.54 -10.30
C VAL A 258 -17.59 -21.52 -11.35
N ALA A 259 -17.93 -21.73 -12.61
CA ALA A 259 -17.52 -20.93 -13.76
C ALA A 259 -15.98 -20.78 -13.81
N ASN A 260 -15.45 -19.57 -13.76
CA ASN A 260 -14.00 -19.29 -13.74
C ASN A 260 -13.40 -19.23 -12.32
N GLY A 261 -14.14 -19.73 -11.33
CA GLY A 261 -13.78 -19.64 -9.91
C GLY A 261 -14.34 -18.38 -9.25
N VAL A 262 -15.02 -18.54 -8.13
CA VAL A 262 -15.50 -17.42 -7.30
C VAL A 262 -14.66 -17.38 -6.03
N LEU A 263 -13.82 -16.36 -5.90
CA LEU A 263 -13.05 -16.13 -4.67
C LEU A 263 -13.96 -15.53 -3.62
N LEU A 264 -14.05 -16.18 -2.46
CA LEU A 264 -14.63 -15.63 -1.24
C LEU A 264 -13.52 -15.43 -0.22
N MET A 265 -13.53 -14.30 0.46
CA MET A 265 -12.56 -13.97 1.51
C MET A 265 -13.28 -13.28 2.66
N ALA A 266 -12.85 -13.55 3.88
CA ALA A 266 -13.30 -12.84 5.07
C ALA A 266 -12.11 -12.51 5.96
N GLU A 267 -12.12 -11.31 6.55
CA GLU A 267 -11.18 -10.88 7.57
C GLU A 267 -11.93 -10.29 8.77
N SER A 268 -11.38 -10.48 9.96
CA SER A 268 -11.85 -9.81 11.17
C SER A 268 -10.66 -9.25 11.93
N MET A 269 -10.75 -7.98 12.33
CA MET A 269 -9.72 -7.27 13.07
C MET A 269 -10.25 -6.76 14.40
N TYR A 270 -9.52 -7.08 15.46
CA TYR A 270 -9.69 -6.51 16.79
C TYR A 270 -8.60 -5.47 17.03
N ILE A 271 -9.01 -4.31 17.54
CA ILE A 271 -8.14 -3.21 17.92
C ILE A 271 -8.41 -2.90 19.39
N SER A 272 -7.34 -2.89 20.19
CA SER A 272 -7.36 -2.39 21.57
C SER A 272 -6.35 -1.26 21.67
N ASN A 273 -6.82 -0.07 21.99
CA ASN A 273 -6.02 1.13 22.17
C ASN A 273 -6.11 1.60 23.62
N GLU A 274 -5.00 1.54 24.32
CA GLU A 274 -4.83 2.03 25.69
C GLU A 274 -3.99 3.32 25.64
N TYR A 275 -4.57 4.43 26.07
CA TYR A 275 -3.91 5.73 26.15
C TYR A 275 -4.12 6.36 27.51
N ASN A 276 -3.05 6.67 28.25
CA ASN A 276 -3.12 7.23 29.62
C ASN A 276 -4.05 6.44 30.54
N ASN A 277 -3.99 5.11 30.53
CA ASN A 277 -4.84 4.17 31.28
C ASN A 277 -6.34 4.18 30.88
N THR A 278 -6.70 4.80 29.78
CA THR A 278 -8.04 4.73 29.20
C THR A 278 -8.00 3.76 28.03
N GLN A 279 -8.81 2.70 28.08
CA GLN A 279 -8.90 1.69 27.03
C GLN A 279 -10.08 1.96 26.11
N SER A 280 -9.88 1.79 24.83
CA SER A 280 -10.92 1.82 23.79
C SER A 280 -10.72 0.65 22.85
N ASP A 281 -11.74 -0.14 22.67
CA ASP A 281 -11.73 -1.33 21.82
C ASP A 281 -12.63 -1.11 20.59
N GLN A 282 -12.20 -1.67 19.45
CA GLN A 282 -12.94 -1.65 18.18
C GLN A 282 -12.83 -3.00 17.49
N ASN A 283 -13.90 -3.38 16.79
CA ASN A 283 -13.90 -4.58 15.96
C ASN A 283 -14.37 -4.22 14.55
N PHE A 284 -13.66 -4.73 13.56
CA PHE A 284 -14.01 -4.63 12.15
C PHE A 284 -14.12 -6.03 11.55
N SER A 285 -15.04 -6.19 10.61
CA SER A 285 -15.09 -7.39 9.78
C SER A 285 -15.24 -6.99 8.32
N VAL A 286 -14.60 -7.76 7.43
CA VAL A 286 -14.69 -7.56 6.00
C VAL A 286 -15.04 -8.89 5.35
N PHE A 287 -15.93 -8.82 4.38
CA PHE A 287 -16.23 -9.89 3.44
C PHE A 287 -15.95 -9.40 2.02
N LEU A 288 -15.29 -10.23 1.23
CA LEU A 288 -15.03 -10.00 -0.18
C LEU A 288 -15.51 -11.18 -1.01
N ALA A 289 -16.16 -10.88 -2.13
CA ALA A 289 -16.45 -11.83 -3.19
C ALA A 289 -15.91 -11.30 -4.51
N SER A 290 -15.18 -12.12 -5.27
CA SER A 290 -14.63 -11.75 -6.56
C SER A 290 -14.98 -12.82 -7.60
N LEU A 291 -15.61 -12.39 -8.70
CA LEU A 291 -16.07 -13.22 -9.79
C LEU A 291 -15.42 -12.78 -11.10
N PRO A 292 -14.51 -13.57 -11.68
CA PRO A 292 -14.05 -13.36 -13.06
C PRO A 292 -15.13 -13.80 -14.06
N ILE A 293 -15.42 -12.97 -15.04
CA ILE A 293 -16.42 -13.20 -16.09
C ILE A 293 -15.69 -13.21 -17.44
N GLY A 294 -15.55 -14.38 -18.02
CA GLY A 294 -14.74 -14.57 -19.23
C GLY A 294 -13.26 -14.27 -18.95
N MET A 295 -12.56 -13.67 -19.92
CA MET A 295 -11.11 -13.44 -19.85
C MET A 295 -10.76 -12.02 -19.42
N VAL A 296 -11.64 -11.05 -19.59
CA VAL A 296 -11.32 -9.62 -19.42
C VAL A 296 -12.14 -8.92 -18.35
N HIS A 297 -13.27 -9.52 -17.91
CA HIS A 297 -14.14 -8.87 -16.94
C HIS A 297 -14.00 -9.48 -15.55
N GLN A 298 -14.13 -8.66 -14.53
CA GLN A 298 -14.17 -9.06 -13.13
C GLN A 298 -15.19 -8.21 -12.38
N VAL A 299 -15.99 -8.85 -11.54
CA VAL A 299 -16.84 -8.17 -10.55
C VAL A 299 -16.30 -8.47 -9.17
N MET A 300 -16.08 -7.45 -8.36
CA MET A 300 -15.61 -7.56 -6.98
C MET A 300 -16.57 -6.80 -6.07
N TYR A 301 -17.02 -7.47 -5.02
CA TYR A 301 -17.84 -6.88 -3.96
C TYR A 301 -17.09 -6.97 -2.63
N ILE A 302 -17.08 -5.87 -1.88
CA ILE A 302 -16.52 -5.81 -0.53
C ILE A 302 -17.58 -5.21 0.40
N SER A 303 -17.81 -5.83 1.55
CA SER A 303 -18.60 -5.30 2.65
C SER A 303 -17.73 -5.21 3.90
N GLN A 304 -17.64 -4.04 4.51
CA GLN A 304 -16.90 -3.79 5.74
C GLN A 304 -17.86 -3.32 6.83
N VAL A 305 -17.78 -3.92 8.01
CA VAL A 305 -18.61 -3.60 9.17
C VAL A 305 -17.71 -3.06 10.29
N ASP A 306 -18.05 -1.88 10.79
CA ASP A 306 -17.58 -1.36 12.07
C ASP A 306 -18.61 -1.72 13.13
N TRP A 307 -18.29 -2.69 13.99
CA TRP A 307 -19.21 -3.21 15.00
C TRP A 307 -19.44 -2.24 16.17
N LYS A 308 -18.49 -1.33 16.43
CA LYS A 308 -18.61 -0.35 17.50
C LYS A 308 -19.57 0.77 17.14
N GLU A 309 -19.46 1.25 15.90
CA GLU A 309 -20.26 2.36 15.39
C GLU A 309 -21.55 1.89 14.70
N ASP A 310 -21.78 0.56 14.61
CA ASP A 310 -22.89 -0.06 13.86
C ASP A 310 -23.00 0.48 12.43
N LYS A 311 -21.85 0.56 11.73
CA LYS A 311 -21.75 1.11 10.38
C LYS A 311 -21.28 0.06 9.38
N THR A 312 -21.96 0.01 8.25
CA THR A 312 -21.58 -0.88 7.13
C THR A 312 -21.22 -0.05 5.92
N TYR A 313 -20.06 -0.35 5.35
CA TYR A 313 -19.54 0.23 4.11
C TYR A 313 -19.57 -0.85 3.04
N GLN A 314 -20.07 -0.52 1.84
CA GLN A 314 -20.13 -1.46 0.72
C GLN A 314 -19.40 -0.88 -0.48
N TYR A 315 -18.74 -1.74 -1.22
CA TYR A 315 -17.98 -1.42 -2.40
C TYR A 315 -18.22 -2.48 -3.46
N LEU A 316 -18.63 -2.06 -4.65
CA LEU A 316 -18.80 -2.91 -5.82
C LEU A 316 -17.96 -2.36 -6.95
N ARG A 317 -17.08 -3.17 -7.53
CA ARG A 317 -16.30 -2.81 -8.72
C ARG A 317 -16.56 -3.80 -9.83
N TRP A 318 -16.91 -3.29 -10.99
CA TRP A 318 -16.77 -3.99 -12.25
C TRP A 318 -15.54 -3.45 -12.98
N SER A 319 -14.65 -4.33 -13.41
CA SER A 319 -13.47 -4.01 -14.18
C SER A 319 -13.45 -4.79 -15.50
N SER A 320 -12.93 -4.14 -16.54
CA SER A 320 -12.65 -4.74 -17.84
C SER A 320 -11.21 -4.43 -18.20
N THR A 321 -10.35 -5.47 -18.22
CA THR A 321 -8.90 -5.33 -18.38
C THR A 321 -8.44 -5.90 -19.70
N TYR A 322 -7.74 -5.10 -20.48
CA TYR A 322 -7.12 -5.40 -21.74
C TYR A 322 -5.60 -5.25 -21.62
N ASP A 323 -4.86 -5.57 -22.67
CA ASP A 323 -3.39 -5.59 -22.64
C ASP A 323 -2.76 -4.27 -22.16
N ALA A 324 -3.26 -3.13 -22.67
CA ALA A 324 -2.70 -1.82 -22.37
C ALA A 324 -3.59 -0.95 -21.47
N TYR A 325 -4.86 -1.28 -21.31
CA TYR A 325 -5.77 -0.43 -20.54
C TYR A 325 -6.82 -1.21 -19.76
N SER A 326 -7.37 -0.59 -18.74
CA SER A 326 -8.55 -1.08 -18.04
C SER A 326 -9.60 0.00 -17.83
N LEU A 327 -10.86 -0.43 -17.83
CA LEU A 327 -12.02 0.37 -17.50
C LEU A 327 -12.59 -0.16 -16.18
N ASN A 328 -12.86 0.75 -15.25
CA ASN A 328 -13.42 0.39 -13.96
C ASN A 328 -14.66 1.25 -13.69
N MET A 329 -15.73 0.59 -13.25
CA MET A 329 -16.91 1.23 -12.69
C MET A 329 -17.02 0.81 -11.23
N ILE A 330 -17.05 1.78 -10.33
CA ILE A 330 -17.03 1.58 -8.89
C ILE A 330 -18.29 2.21 -8.29
N ILE A 331 -18.98 1.46 -7.46
CA ILE A 331 -20.10 1.94 -6.65
C ILE A 331 -19.72 1.77 -5.19
N SER A 332 -19.73 2.85 -4.42
CA SER A 332 -19.48 2.85 -2.99
C SER A 332 -20.75 3.27 -2.25
N VAL A 333 -21.12 2.53 -1.21
CA VAL A 333 -22.25 2.87 -0.34
C VAL A 333 -21.72 3.08 1.07
N ASN A 334 -21.82 4.32 1.55
CA ASN A 334 -21.37 4.72 2.86
C ASN A 334 -22.56 5.00 3.78
N PRO A 335 -22.43 4.77 5.10
CA PRO A 335 -23.45 5.13 6.07
C PRO A 335 -23.76 6.64 6.00
N LYS A 336 -25.01 7.00 6.24
CA LYS A 336 -25.40 8.41 6.38
C LYS A 336 -24.62 9.03 7.55
N ARG A 337 -24.12 10.25 7.33
CA ARG A 337 -23.39 11.03 8.32
C ARG A 337 -24.25 12.22 8.74
N ASN A 338 -24.39 12.45 10.03
CA ASN A 338 -24.98 13.68 10.54
C ASN A 338 -23.90 14.77 10.55
N GLN A 339 -24.15 15.89 9.90
CA GLN A 339 -23.21 17.01 9.78
C GLN A 339 -22.68 17.52 11.14
N TYR A 340 -23.42 17.29 12.23
CA TYR A 340 -23.09 17.77 13.58
C TYR A 340 -22.22 16.80 14.40
N ASP A 341 -22.10 15.55 13.96
CA ASP A 341 -21.42 14.51 14.76
C ASP A 341 -19.94 14.31 14.40
N ILE A 342 -19.45 15.04 13.39
CA ILE A 342 -18.11 14.79 12.85
C ILE A 342 -17.25 16.05 12.94
N PRO A 343 -16.15 16.05 13.71
CA PRO A 343 -15.16 17.12 13.66
C PRO A 343 -14.69 17.35 12.21
N ALA A 344 -14.47 18.60 11.82
CA ALA A 344 -14.12 18.96 10.44
C ALA A 344 -12.88 18.22 9.89
N ASN A 345 -11.96 17.82 10.77
CA ASN A 345 -10.77 17.03 10.44
C ASN A 345 -11.04 15.54 10.19
N SER A 346 -12.24 15.03 10.49
CA SER A 346 -12.65 13.63 10.25
C SER A 346 -13.59 13.47 9.05
N LEU A 347 -13.90 14.55 8.33
CA LEU A 347 -14.68 14.48 7.10
C LEU A 347 -13.87 13.76 6.00
N PRO A 348 -14.51 12.94 5.15
CA PRO A 348 -13.86 12.38 3.98
C PRO A 348 -13.26 13.48 3.12
N LYS A 349 -12.07 13.21 2.58
CA LYS A 349 -11.39 14.13 1.66
C LYS A 349 -11.91 14.04 0.21
N SER A 350 -12.85 13.15 -0.06
CA SER A 350 -13.42 12.90 -1.38
C SER A 350 -14.90 12.51 -1.26
N LEU A 351 -15.67 12.78 -2.31
CA LEU A 351 -17.07 12.37 -2.43
C LEU A 351 -17.28 10.85 -2.33
N SER A 352 -16.25 10.04 -2.56
CA SER A 352 -16.30 8.58 -2.36
C SER A 352 -16.66 8.15 -0.94
N GLY A 353 -16.51 9.01 0.05
CA GLY A 353 -16.84 8.77 1.46
C GLY A 353 -18.24 9.23 1.87
N PHE A 354 -19.08 9.76 0.96
CA PHE A 354 -20.41 10.29 1.25
C PHE A 354 -21.49 9.51 0.51
N GLY A 355 -22.50 9.03 1.21
CA GLY A 355 -23.67 8.37 0.65
C GLY A 355 -23.35 7.27 -0.37
N THR A 356 -24.11 7.24 -1.46
CA THR A 356 -23.83 6.33 -2.59
C THR A 356 -23.06 7.08 -3.67
N GLY A 357 -21.79 6.75 -3.81
CA GLY A 357 -20.91 7.28 -4.84
C GLY A 357 -20.81 6.37 -6.05
N ILE A 358 -20.66 6.96 -7.24
CA ILE A 358 -20.36 6.26 -8.50
C ILE A 358 -19.11 6.89 -9.09
N GLN A 359 -18.12 6.04 -9.38
CA GLN A 359 -16.86 6.44 -10.00
C GLN A 359 -16.61 5.64 -11.27
N PHE A 360 -16.19 6.34 -12.31
CA PHE A 360 -15.62 5.74 -13.51
C PHE A 360 -14.13 6.03 -13.56
N MET A 361 -13.33 5.00 -13.89
CA MET A 361 -11.89 5.13 -13.95
C MET A 361 -11.35 4.40 -15.20
N PHE A 362 -10.54 5.13 -15.94
CA PHE A 362 -9.74 4.61 -17.06
C PHE A 362 -8.27 4.58 -16.64
N ILE A 363 -7.61 3.43 -16.85
CA ILE A 363 -6.18 3.25 -16.57
C ILE A 363 -5.54 2.79 -17.88
N TYR A 364 -4.45 3.45 -18.29
CA TYR A 364 -3.65 3.09 -19.45
C TYR A 364 -2.20 2.89 -19.06
N ASN A 365 -1.66 1.72 -19.42
CA ASN A 365 -0.27 1.34 -19.19
C ASN A 365 0.46 1.26 -20.53
N HIS A 366 1.65 1.82 -20.63
CA HIS A 366 2.46 1.81 -21.85
C HIS A 366 3.95 1.55 -21.59
#